data_d8515e6383201b94249059e373e57282
#
_entry.id   d8515e6383201b94249059e373e57282
#
_cell.length_a   1.000
_cell.length_b   1.000
_cell.length_c   1.000
_cell.angle_alpha   90.00
_cell.angle_beta   90.00
_cell.angle_gamma   90.00
#
_symmetry.space_group_name_H-M   'P 1'
#
loop_
_entity.id
_entity.type
_entity.pdbx_description
1 polymer ?
#
loop_
_entity_poly.entity_id
_entity_poly.type
_entity_poly.pdbx_seq_one_letter_code
_entity_poly.pdbx_strand_id
1 'polypeptide(L)'
;VAQVEDLVNEMILSDLPLTSEEMPLDDALASGAMALFGEKYADRGRVIRIGGFSTELCGGTHTRSTGELGLFKITGERGISSGVRRVEALTGQSSLRRFREDAAILAGLQQIFNIDRAAVPEGVERLIQQNRTLGREVEKLRLELATAGGGGPESRIREVGDIKVLPLYV
;
A
#
# COMPACT_ATOMS: atom_id res chain seq x y z
N VAL A 1 3.44 0.65 -11.22
CA VAL A 1 4.07 -0.17 -10.16
C VAL A 1 4.09 -1.63 -10.57
N ALA A 2 2.93 -2.30 -10.80
CA ALA A 2 2.89 -3.73 -11.13
C ALA A 2 3.77 -4.11 -12.32
N GLN A 3 3.68 -3.42 -13.44
CA GLN A 3 4.49 -3.69 -14.64
C GLN A 3 6.01 -3.60 -14.37
N VAL A 4 6.45 -2.68 -13.51
CA VAL A 4 7.87 -2.57 -13.12
C VAL A 4 8.27 -3.75 -12.25
N GLU A 5 7.41 -4.16 -11.31
CA GLU A 5 7.64 -5.32 -10.46
C GLU A 5 7.73 -6.61 -11.29
N ASP A 6 6.82 -6.78 -12.26
CA ASP A 6 6.82 -7.93 -13.17
C ASP A 6 8.11 -7.99 -14.00
N LEU A 7 8.52 -6.86 -14.60
CA LEU A 7 9.74 -6.78 -15.40
C LEU A 7 10.99 -7.09 -14.58
N VAL A 8 11.10 -6.53 -13.37
CA VAL A 8 12.25 -6.79 -12.49
C VAL A 8 12.30 -8.26 -12.08
N ASN A 9 11.17 -8.87 -11.73
CA ASN A 9 11.12 -10.28 -11.39
C ASN A 9 11.42 -11.19 -12.59
N GLU A 10 11.01 -10.82 -13.80
CA GLU A 10 11.38 -11.52 -15.02
C GLU A 10 12.91 -11.53 -15.22
N MET A 11 13.56 -10.37 -15.04
CA MET A 11 15.03 -10.28 -15.13
C MET A 11 15.74 -11.08 -14.01
N ILE A 12 15.18 -11.11 -12.81
CA ILE A 12 15.68 -11.91 -11.70
C ILE A 12 15.59 -13.41 -12.03
N LEU A 13 14.44 -13.86 -12.50
CA LEU A 13 14.19 -15.26 -12.87
C LEU A 13 15.01 -15.72 -14.07
N SER A 14 15.43 -14.80 -14.93
CA SER A 14 16.32 -15.08 -16.06
C SER A 14 17.76 -15.34 -15.65
N ASP A 15 18.11 -15.12 -14.39
CA ASP A 15 19.46 -15.34 -13.81
C ASP A 15 20.60 -14.76 -14.66
N LEU A 16 20.44 -13.51 -15.10
CA LEU A 16 21.40 -12.83 -15.95
C LEU A 16 22.72 -12.59 -15.22
N PRO A 17 23.88 -12.87 -15.84
CA PRO A 17 25.18 -12.60 -15.23
C PRO A 17 25.43 -11.09 -15.15
N LEU A 18 26.03 -10.66 -14.03
CA LEU A 18 26.56 -9.32 -13.87
C LEU A 18 28.06 -9.30 -14.17
N THR A 19 28.49 -8.35 -14.99
CA THR A 19 29.90 -8.07 -15.23
C THR A 19 30.24 -6.68 -14.72
N SER A 20 31.46 -6.54 -14.21
CA SER A 20 32.01 -5.30 -13.69
C SER A 20 33.35 -4.99 -14.34
N GLU A 21 33.47 -3.80 -14.92
CA GLU A 21 34.70 -3.38 -15.63
C GLU A 21 35.02 -1.93 -15.23
N GLU A 22 36.31 -1.67 -14.94
CA GLU A 22 36.79 -0.31 -14.69
C GLU A 22 37.42 0.26 -15.95
N MET A 23 36.97 1.43 -16.39
CA MET A 23 37.46 2.10 -17.57
C MET A 23 37.49 3.62 -17.39
N PRO A 24 38.18 4.39 -18.29
CA PRO A 24 38.06 5.83 -18.30
C PRO A 24 36.60 6.29 -18.38
N LEU A 25 36.24 7.39 -17.70
CA LEU A 25 34.86 7.87 -17.63
C LEU A 25 34.27 8.17 -19.01
N ASP A 26 35.06 8.77 -19.90
CA ASP A 26 34.61 9.10 -21.26
C ASP A 26 34.28 7.83 -22.06
N ASP A 27 35.06 6.78 -21.91
CA ASP A 27 34.84 5.49 -22.57
C ASP A 27 33.56 4.81 -21.99
N ALA A 28 33.36 4.90 -20.67
CA ALA A 28 32.17 4.40 -20.03
C ALA A 28 30.90 5.08 -20.56
N LEU A 29 30.90 6.39 -20.65
CA LEU A 29 29.79 7.17 -21.19
C LEU A 29 29.56 6.87 -22.68
N ALA A 30 30.66 6.78 -23.48
CA ALA A 30 30.59 6.41 -24.88
C ALA A 30 30.01 4.99 -25.10
N SER A 31 30.21 4.07 -24.12
CA SER A 31 29.61 2.74 -24.16
C SER A 31 28.13 2.70 -23.85
N GLY A 32 27.48 3.83 -23.57
CA GLY A 32 26.07 3.95 -23.23
C GLY A 32 25.76 3.69 -21.76
N ALA A 33 26.78 3.73 -20.88
CA ALA A 33 26.53 3.56 -19.45
C ALA A 33 25.73 4.75 -18.89
N MET A 34 24.65 4.45 -18.16
CA MET A 34 23.82 5.46 -17.51
C MET A 34 24.52 5.99 -16.25
N ALA A 35 24.63 7.32 -16.15
CA ALA A 35 25.19 8.06 -15.02
C ALA A 35 24.06 8.79 -14.27
N LEU A 36 23.31 8.07 -13.44
CA LEU A 36 22.05 8.57 -12.88
C LEU A 36 22.22 9.41 -11.60
N PHE A 37 23.35 9.27 -10.88
CA PHE A 37 23.38 9.74 -9.49
C PHE A 37 24.02 11.10 -9.27
N GLY A 38 24.35 11.88 -10.32
CA GLY A 38 24.94 13.22 -10.19
C GLY A 38 26.24 13.24 -9.37
N GLU A 39 26.85 12.07 -9.14
CA GLU A 39 28.09 11.91 -8.42
C GLU A 39 29.22 12.54 -9.26
N LYS A 40 30.17 13.18 -8.60
CA LYS A 40 31.43 13.55 -9.22
C LYS A 40 32.20 12.25 -9.47
N TYR A 41 32.00 11.69 -10.63
CA TYR A 41 32.78 10.55 -11.07
C TYR A 41 34.25 10.97 -11.17
N ALA A 42 35.15 10.13 -10.65
CA ALA A 42 36.59 10.29 -10.87
C ALA A 42 36.93 10.04 -12.35
N ASP A 43 38.19 10.24 -12.73
CA ASP A 43 38.66 10.02 -14.12
C ASP A 43 38.38 8.61 -14.64
N ARG A 44 38.12 7.66 -13.74
CA ARG A 44 37.74 6.27 -14.04
C ARG A 44 36.40 5.94 -13.36
N GLY A 45 35.56 5.20 -14.08
CA GLY A 45 34.28 4.71 -13.61
C GLY A 45 34.22 3.19 -13.66
N ARG A 46 33.44 2.61 -12.72
CA ARG A 46 33.11 1.18 -12.75
C ARG A 46 31.77 1.00 -13.45
N VAL A 47 31.81 0.32 -14.60
CA VAL A 47 30.64 -0.01 -15.41
C VAL A 47 30.13 -1.38 -15.00
N ILE A 48 28.87 -1.44 -14.62
CA ILE A 48 28.14 -2.66 -14.33
C ILE A 48 27.23 -2.96 -15.51
N ARG A 49 27.29 -4.19 -16.03
CA ARG A 49 26.41 -4.68 -17.09
C ARG A 49 25.61 -5.85 -16.60
N ILE A 50 24.31 -5.84 -16.85
CA ILE A 50 23.37 -6.91 -16.52
C ILE A 50 22.84 -7.46 -17.83
N GLY A 51 23.52 -8.48 -18.36
CA GLY A 51 23.23 -9.01 -19.70
C GLY A 51 23.17 -7.90 -20.74
N GLY A 52 22.15 -7.91 -21.61
CA GLY A 52 21.83 -6.82 -22.54
C GLY A 52 20.77 -5.83 -22.01
N PHE A 53 20.38 -5.98 -20.74
CA PHE A 53 19.25 -5.24 -20.16
C PHE A 53 19.65 -3.88 -19.57
N SER A 54 20.74 -3.81 -18.80
CA SER A 54 21.20 -2.58 -18.17
C SER A 54 22.72 -2.43 -18.26
N THR A 55 23.16 -1.18 -18.41
CA THR A 55 24.59 -0.78 -18.33
C THR A 55 24.65 0.53 -17.55
N GLU A 56 25.31 0.51 -16.39
CA GLU A 56 25.29 1.63 -15.45
C GLU A 56 26.65 1.90 -14.85
N LEU A 57 26.95 3.18 -14.54
CA LEU A 57 28.06 3.57 -13.69
C LEU A 57 27.66 3.42 -12.24
N CYS A 58 28.27 2.46 -11.52
CA CYS A 58 27.93 2.23 -10.13
C CYS A 58 29.13 1.77 -9.31
N GLY A 59 29.42 2.49 -8.22
CA GLY A 59 30.49 2.18 -7.26
C GLY A 59 30.08 1.22 -6.13
N GLY A 60 28.82 0.78 -6.07
CA GLY A 60 28.28 -0.10 -5.02
C GLY A 60 28.77 -1.55 -5.09
N THR A 61 28.33 -2.36 -4.14
CA THR A 61 28.51 -3.82 -4.18
C THR A 61 27.37 -4.46 -4.96
N HIS A 62 27.68 -5.50 -5.73
CA HIS A 62 26.72 -6.18 -6.59
C HIS A 62 26.76 -7.69 -6.38
N THR A 63 25.67 -8.36 -6.72
CA THR A 63 25.56 -9.82 -6.85
C THR A 63 26.30 -10.28 -8.10
N ARG A 64 26.51 -11.60 -8.26
CA ARG A 64 27.12 -12.18 -9.46
C ARG A 64 26.12 -12.39 -10.59
N SER A 65 24.87 -12.65 -10.23
CA SER A 65 23.75 -12.77 -11.16
C SER A 65 22.48 -12.17 -10.58
N THR A 66 21.51 -11.89 -11.42
CA THR A 66 20.22 -11.36 -11.00
C THR A 66 19.43 -12.34 -10.14
N GLY A 67 19.61 -13.66 -10.36
CA GLY A 67 18.94 -14.72 -9.59
C GLY A 67 19.28 -14.71 -8.10
N GLU A 68 20.49 -14.24 -7.73
CA GLU A 68 20.89 -14.12 -6.31
C GLU A 68 20.04 -13.11 -5.52
N LEU A 69 19.36 -12.17 -6.19
CA LEU A 69 18.47 -11.19 -5.54
C LEU A 69 17.22 -11.83 -4.95
N GLY A 70 16.75 -12.94 -5.55
CA GLY A 70 15.48 -13.54 -5.18
C GLY A 70 14.29 -12.64 -5.52
N LEU A 71 13.15 -12.94 -4.94
CA LEU A 71 11.90 -12.24 -5.23
C LEU A 71 11.98 -10.74 -4.91
N PHE A 72 11.57 -9.90 -5.86
CA PHE A 72 11.45 -8.46 -5.72
C PHE A 72 9.99 -8.05 -5.47
N LYS A 73 9.74 -7.18 -4.50
CA LYS A 73 8.41 -6.66 -4.16
C LYS A 73 8.45 -5.18 -3.88
N ILE A 74 7.68 -4.38 -4.60
CA ILE A 74 7.48 -2.97 -4.30
C ILE A 74 6.47 -2.86 -3.14
N THR A 75 6.87 -2.19 -2.07
CA THR A 75 6.05 -2.02 -0.87
C THR A 75 5.42 -0.64 -0.77
N GLY A 76 5.94 0.34 -1.47
CA GLY A 76 5.39 1.69 -1.45
C GLY A 76 5.91 2.58 -2.57
N GLU A 77 5.11 3.55 -2.94
CA GLU A 77 5.45 4.62 -3.87
C GLU A 77 4.80 5.91 -3.41
N ARG A 78 5.59 6.99 -3.32
CA ARG A 78 5.10 8.32 -2.92
C ARG A 78 5.84 9.44 -3.63
N GLY A 79 5.15 10.55 -3.90
CA GLY A 79 5.78 11.80 -4.34
C GLY A 79 6.55 12.44 -3.18
N ILE A 80 7.77 12.94 -3.44
CA ILE A 80 8.58 13.67 -2.45
C ILE A 80 8.62 15.15 -2.80
N SER A 81 8.71 15.47 -4.08
CA SER A 81 8.70 16.84 -4.59
C SER A 81 8.17 16.84 -6.04
N SER A 82 8.05 18.03 -6.64
CA SER A 82 7.61 18.13 -8.04
C SER A 82 8.51 17.29 -8.96
N GLY A 83 7.92 16.29 -9.61
CA GLY A 83 8.60 15.39 -10.54
C GLY A 83 9.49 14.31 -9.90
N VAL A 84 9.61 14.23 -8.55
CA VAL A 84 10.42 13.22 -7.86
C VAL A 84 9.53 12.25 -7.10
N ARG A 85 9.68 10.96 -7.39
CA ARG A 85 8.96 9.87 -6.72
C ARG A 85 9.93 8.97 -5.97
N ARG A 86 9.56 8.57 -4.77
CA ARG A 86 10.28 7.59 -3.96
C ARG A 86 9.56 6.26 -4.06
N VAL A 87 10.31 5.24 -4.42
CA VAL A 87 9.87 3.85 -4.45
C VAL A 87 10.59 3.09 -3.34
N GLU A 88 9.86 2.31 -2.59
CA GLU A 88 10.37 1.41 -1.55
C GLU A 88 10.11 -0.03 -2.00
N ALA A 89 11.13 -0.87 -1.93
CA ALA A 89 11.03 -2.26 -2.36
C ALA A 89 11.84 -3.19 -1.46
N LEU A 90 11.48 -4.46 -1.48
CA LEU A 90 12.15 -5.55 -0.77
C LEU A 90 12.65 -6.59 -1.76
N THR A 91 13.71 -7.31 -1.38
CA THR A 91 14.22 -8.45 -2.14
C THR A 91 14.45 -9.68 -1.24
N GLY A 92 14.58 -10.86 -1.85
CA GLY A 92 14.98 -12.10 -1.19
C GLY A 92 14.04 -12.50 -0.04
N GLN A 93 14.62 -12.83 1.10
CA GLN A 93 13.86 -13.31 2.26
C GLN A 93 12.88 -12.28 2.83
N SER A 94 13.20 -10.99 2.72
CA SER A 94 12.32 -9.92 3.19
C SER A 94 11.03 -9.85 2.36
N SER A 95 11.14 -10.02 1.05
CA SER A 95 9.97 -10.12 0.17
C SER A 95 9.13 -11.35 0.48
N LEU A 96 9.77 -12.52 0.67
CA LEU A 96 9.06 -13.74 1.04
C LEU A 96 8.32 -13.61 2.37
N ARG A 97 8.94 -12.95 3.36
CA ARG A 97 8.29 -12.65 4.64
C ARG A 97 7.06 -11.78 4.44
N ARG A 98 7.18 -10.72 3.67
CA ARG A 98 6.07 -9.81 3.34
C ARG A 98 4.91 -10.55 2.67
N PHE A 99 5.17 -11.41 1.70
CA PHE A 99 4.13 -12.22 1.06
C PHE A 99 3.42 -13.15 2.06
N ARG A 100 4.18 -13.75 3.00
CA ARG A 100 3.58 -14.59 4.05
C ARG A 100 2.70 -13.79 5.00
N GLU A 101 3.13 -12.60 5.39
CA GLU A 101 2.35 -11.68 6.22
C GLU A 101 1.04 -11.28 5.53
N ASP A 102 1.10 -10.85 4.27
CA ASP A 102 -0.08 -10.50 3.48
C ASP A 102 -1.02 -11.70 3.30
N ALA A 103 -0.48 -12.90 3.08
CA ALA A 103 -1.27 -14.13 2.98
C ALA A 103 -1.95 -14.49 4.32
N ALA A 104 -1.26 -14.30 5.45
CA ALA A 104 -1.82 -14.54 6.78
C ALA A 104 -2.97 -13.58 7.11
N ILE A 105 -2.82 -12.29 6.77
CA ILE A 105 -3.89 -11.29 6.92
C ILE A 105 -5.12 -11.69 6.12
N LEU A 106 -4.94 -12.09 4.85
CA LEU A 106 -6.05 -12.53 4.00
C LEU A 106 -6.71 -13.80 4.53
N ALA A 107 -5.93 -14.77 5.03
CA ALA A 107 -6.46 -15.97 5.65
C ALA A 107 -7.29 -15.63 6.91
N GLY A 108 -6.85 -14.69 7.72
CA GLY A 108 -7.62 -14.19 8.86
C GLY A 108 -8.96 -13.57 8.44
N LEU A 109 -8.97 -12.76 7.39
CA LEU A 109 -10.22 -12.20 6.86
C LEU A 109 -11.16 -13.28 6.33
N GLN A 110 -10.66 -14.29 5.62
CA GLN A 110 -11.45 -15.43 5.15
C GLN A 110 -12.15 -16.15 6.32
N GLN A 111 -11.42 -16.37 7.43
CA GLN A 111 -11.99 -17.00 8.62
C GLN A 111 -13.07 -16.12 9.28
N ILE A 112 -12.81 -14.82 9.44
CA ILE A 112 -13.78 -13.89 10.05
C ILE A 112 -15.07 -13.82 9.24
N PHE A 113 -14.98 -13.74 7.92
CA PHE A 113 -16.14 -13.63 7.03
C PHE A 113 -16.74 -14.99 6.65
N ASN A 114 -16.03 -16.10 6.90
CA ASN A 114 -16.37 -17.46 6.47
C ASN A 114 -16.66 -17.53 4.95
N ILE A 115 -15.76 -16.98 4.15
CA ILE A 115 -15.87 -16.87 2.68
C ILE A 115 -14.54 -17.22 2.03
N ASP A 116 -14.58 -17.52 0.74
CA ASP A 116 -13.38 -17.73 -0.07
C ASP A 116 -12.58 -16.45 -0.28
N ARG A 117 -11.27 -16.59 -0.52
CA ARG A 117 -10.34 -15.48 -0.73
C ARG A 117 -10.81 -14.48 -1.78
N ALA A 118 -11.34 -14.98 -2.90
CA ALA A 118 -11.82 -14.14 -4.00
C ALA A 118 -13.04 -13.32 -3.60
N ALA A 119 -13.85 -13.79 -2.63
CA ALA A 119 -15.06 -13.13 -2.16
C ALA A 119 -14.83 -12.14 -1.00
N VAL A 120 -13.57 -12.01 -0.49
CA VAL A 120 -13.26 -11.07 0.60
C VAL A 120 -13.63 -9.63 0.27
N PRO A 121 -13.31 -9.06 -0.91
CA PRO A 121 -13.70 -7.69 -1.26
C PRO A 121 -15.21 -7.47 -1.20
N GLU A 122 -15.99 -8.37 -1.80
CA GLU A 122 -17.45 -8.31 -1.80
C GLU A 122 -18.03 -8.45 -0.38
N GLY A 123 -17.41 -9.29 0.46
CA GLY A 123 -17.78 -9.45 1.87
C GLY A 123 -17.64 -8.14 2.65
N VAL A 124 -16.53 -7.44 2.44
CA VAL A 124 -16.29 -6.13 3.06
C VAL A 124 -17.28 -5.08 2.57
N GLU A 125 -17.52 -5.01 1.25
CA GLU A 125 -18.49 -4.08 0.69
C GLU A 125 -19.90 -4.31 1.24
N ARG A 126 -20.31 -5.56 1.34
CA ARG A 126 -21.61 -5.94 1.93
C ARG A 126 -21.72 -5.48 3.38
N LEU A 127 -20.68 -5.69 4.18
CA LEU A 127 -20.65 -5.24 5.57
C LEU A 127 -20.77 -3.71 5.67
N ILE A 128 -20.08 -2.97 4.83
CA ILE A 128 -20.16 -1.51 4.77
C ILE A 128 -21.58 -1.05 4.45
N GLN A 129 -22.25 -1.68 3.47
CA GLN A 129 -23.62 -1.36 3.10
C GLN A 129 -24.62 -1.72 4.21
N GLN A 130 -24.46 -2.87 4.83
CA GLN A 130 -25.29 -3.26 5.98
C GLN A 130 -25.15 -2.25 7.14
N ASN A 131 -23.94 -1.85 7.46
CA ASN A 131 -23.68 -0.87 8.51
C ASN A 131 -24.35 0.48 8.22
N ARG A 132 -24.28 0.97 6.96
CA ARG A 132 -24.97 2.19 6.52
C ARG A 132 -26.48 2.06 6.63
N THR A 133 -27.05 0.91 6.27
CA THR A 133 -28.49 0.66 6.35
C THR A 133 -28.96 0.64 7.80
N LEU A 134 -28.26 -0.11 8.65
CA LEU A 134 -28.53 -0.15 10.09
C LEU A 134 -28.43 1.23 10.75
N GLY A 135 -27.42 2.03 10.36
CA GLY A 135 -27.30 3.41 10.85
C GLY A 135 -28.53 4.26 10.53
N ARG A 136 -29.03 4.18 9.29
CA ARG A 136 -30.26 4.90 8.88
C ARG A 136 -31.49 4.39 9.63
N GLU A 137 -31.59 3.09 9.84
CA GLU A 137 -32.72 2.49 10.58
C GLU A 137 -32.72 2.92 12.04
N VAL A 138 -31.55 2.93 12.69
CA VAL A 138 -31.39 3.45 14.05
C VAL A 138 -31.83 4.90 14.15
N GLU A 139 -31.40 5.76 13.22
CA GLU A 139 -31.83 7.17 13.21
C GLU A 139 -33.33 7.31 12.98
N LYS A 140 -33.90 6.52 12.08
CA LYS A 140 -35.35 6.48 11.85
C LYS A 140 -36.12 6.06 13.11
N LEU A 141 -35.68 4.96 13.75
CA LEU A 141 -36.32 4.46 14.98
C LEU A 141 -36.19 5.45 16.14
N ARG A 142 -35.05 6.14 16.26
CA ARG A 142 -34.89 7.22 17.24
C ARG A 142 -35.86 8.36 17.01
N LEU A 143 -36.06 8.77 15.75
CA LEU A 143 -37.01 9.81 15.40
C LEU A 143 -38.44 9.36 15.70
N GLU A 144 -38.80 8.13 15.34
CA GLU A 144 -40.12 7.55 15.64
C GLU A 144 -40.37 7.46 17.14
N LEU A 145 -39.40 7.04 17.94
CA LEU A 145 -39.49 7.03 19.39
C LEU A 145 -39.63 8.43 19.97
N ALA A 146 -38.89 9.40 19.44
CA ALA A 146 -39.01 10.79 19.88
C ALA A 146 -40.37 11.38 19.54
N THR A 147 -40.99 10.96 18.41
CA THR A 147 -42.30 11.39 18.00
C THR A 147 -43.45 10.59 18.63
N ALA A 148 -43.26 9.26 18.78
CA ALA A 148 -44.27 8.37 19.39
C ALA A 148 -44.35 8.48 20.93
N GLY A 149 -43.24 8.85 21.59
CA GLY A 149 -43.22 9.19 23.01
C GLY A 149 -43.77 10.57 23.30
N GLY A 150 -44.26 11.22 22.26
CA GLY A 150 -44.79 12.54 22.30
C GLY A 150 -46.30 12.59 22.40
N GLY A 151 -46.81 12.41 23.57
CA GLY A 151 -47.67 13.48 24.05
C GLY A 151 -46.78 14.73 24.01
N GLY A 152 -47.19 15.76 23.23
CA GLY A 152 -46.39 16.98 23.05
C GLY A 152 -45.90 17.56 24.38
N PRO A 153 -45.01 18.56 24.37
CA PRO A 153 -44.53 19.16 25.62
C PRO A 153 -45.66 19.43 26.63
N GLU A 154 -46.87 19.63 26.13
CA GLU A 154 -48.05 19.79 26.94
C GLU A 154 -48.46 18.54 27.72
N SER A 155 -48.24 17.33 27.25
CA SER A 155 -48.56 16.08 27.97
C SER A 155 -47.56 15.72 29.07
N ARG A 156 -46.42 16.38 29.12
CA ARG A 156 -45.37 16.25 30.17
C ARG A 156 -45.43 17.36 31.21
N ILE A 157 -46.29 18.38 30.97
CA ILE A 157 -46.47 19.45 31.93
C ILE A 157 -47.21 18.88 33.15
N ARG A 158 -46.59 18.92 34.31
CA ARG A 158 -47.20 18.61 35.58
C ARG A 158 -47.55 19.94 36.27
N GLU A 159 -48.78 20.07 36.73
CA GLU A 159 -49.18 21.18 37.58
C GLU A 159 -48.82 20.85 39.03
N VAL A 160 -48.01 21.71 39.67
CA VAL A 160 -47.70 21.63 41.08
C VAL A 160 -48.10 22.95 41.71
N GLY A 161 -49.31 22.98 42.29
CA GLY A 161 -49.96 24.23 42.69
C GLY A 161 -50.32 25.06 41.46
N ASP A 162 -50.01 26.35 41.48
CA ASP A 162 -50.27 27.27 40.37
C ASP A 162 -49.15 27.31 39.32
N ILE A 163 -48.13 26.38 39.39
CA ILE A 163 -46.96 26.39 38.53
C ILE A 163 -46.98 25.17 37.59
N LYS A 164 -46.83 25.45 36.29
CA LYS A 164 -46.66 24.41 35.26
C LYS A 164 -45.18 24.06 35.11
N VAL A 165 -44.80 22.79 35.36
CA VAL A 165 -43.45 22.28 35.31
C VAL A 165 -43.29 21.29 34.17
N LEU A 166 -42.31 21.52 33.28
CA LEU A 166 -41.88 20.59 32.23
C LEU A 166 -40.60 19.90 32.66
N PRO A 167 -40.61 18.61 33.06
CA PRO A 167 -39.40 17.90 33.40
C PRO A 167 -38.58 17.61 32.12
N LEU A 168 -37.38 18.19 32.01
CA LEU A 168 -36.38 17.85 31.00
C LEU A 168 -35.41 16.84 31.60
N TYR A 169 -35.36 15.63 31.04
CA TYR A 169 -34.31 14.66 31.35
C TYR A 169 -33.16 14.89 30.34
N VAL A 170 -31.98 15.25 30.83
CA VAL A 170 -30.75 15.42 30.09
C VAL A 170 -30.01 14.07 30.10
#